data_f7bd5825de86ef384b113b9d8d4379f3
#
_entry.id   f7bd5825de86ef384b113b9d8d4379f3
#
_cell.length_a   1.000
_cell.length_b   1.000
_cell.length_c   1.000
_cell.angle_alpha   90.00
_cell.angle_beta   90.00
_cell.angle_gamma   90.00
#
_symmetry.space_group_name_H-M   'P 1'
#
loop_
_entity.id
_entity.type
_entity.pdbx_description
1 polymer ?
#
loop_
_entity_poly.entity_id
_entity_poly.type
_entity_poly.pdbx_seq_one_letter_code
_entity_poly.pdbx_strand_id
1 'polypeptide(L)'
;HTPTRRQRQMCIRDSFGILSDQKDFFLSSSPYVLTLTLFLLVINNSIEKRFLISLFLIFLLGLIVEILGVNYSLFFGEYQYGDNLGIKIFDVPIVIGFNWVLLIILTGNFAHKIFPKSIIPKVLIGSAMMIFLDLLIEISAPKLDYWEFTIHPVPFSNYLWWFIFSVLFHLIYQSNTNKEFIVSINILVVHFLFFGMLAVFL
;
A
#
# COMPACT_ATOMS: atom_id res chain seq x y z
N HIS A 1 -2.98 22.92 9.40
CA HIS A 1 -1.88 22.22 10.06
C HIS A 1 -0.99 21.61 9.01
N THR A 2 0.21 22.18 8.84
CA THR A 2 1.28 21.58 8.04
C THR A 2 1.63 20.22 8.62
N PRO A 3 1.92 19.20 7.75
CA PRO A 3 2.38 17.90 8.21
C PRO A 3 3.58 18.14 9.12
N THR A 4 3.48 17.59 10.31
CA THR A 4 4.44 17.90 11.35
C THR A 4 5.84 17.58 10.85
N ARG A 5 6.79 18.46 11.14
CA ARG A 5 8.25 18.28 10.89
C ARG A 5 8.73 16.88 11.25
N ARG A 6 8.07 16.22 12.20
CA ARG A 6 8.30 14.83 12.64
C ARG A 6 8.00 13.78 11.56
N GLN A 7 6.93 13.91 10.77
CA GLN A 7 6.59 12.90 9.74
C GLN A 7 7.58 12.93 8.57
N ARG A 8 8.02 14.12 8.13
CA ARG A 8 9.08 14.23 7.11
C ARG A 8 10.43 13.71 7.62
N GLN A 9 10.77 14.01 8.88
CA GLN A 9 12.02 13.54 9.49
C GLN A 9 12.02 12.01 9.68
N MET A 10 10.86 11.40 9.94
CA MET A 10 10.75 9.96 10.10
C MET A 10 11.05 9.24 8.78
N CYS A 11 10.47 9.66 7.66
CA CYS A 11 10.74 9.04 6.35
C CYS A 11 12.19 9.23 5.87
N ILE A 12 12.77 10.39 6.08
CA ILE A 12 14.18 10.64 5.75
C ILE A 12 15.09 9.77 6.61
N ARG A 13 14.79 9.62 7.91
CA ARG A 13 15.54 8.73 8.82
C ARG A 13 15.42 7.27 8.41
N ASP A 14 14.22 6.82 8.03
CA ASP A 14 14.00 5.43 7.63
C ASP A 14 14.75 5.10 6.34
N SER A 15 14.77 6.02 5.37
CA SER A 15 15.56 5.85 4.15
C SER A 15 17.07 5.80 4.43
N PHE A 16 17.59 6.69 5.27
CA PHE A 16 18.98 6.64 5.71
C PHE A 16 19.26 5.41 6.59
N GLY A 17 18.29 4.96 7.38
CA GLY A 17 18.39 3.76 8.19
C GLY A 17 18.57 2.50 7.35
N ILE A 18 17.78 2.34 6.28
CA ILE A 18 17.86 1.21 5.35
C ILE A 18 19.19 1.20 4.57
N LEU A 19 19.79 2.36 4.33
CA LEU A 19 21.09 2.53 3.70
C LEU A 19 22.26 2.49 4.72
N SER A 20 22.01 2.25 5.99
CA SER A 20 23.00 2.23 7.08
C SER A 20 23.24 0.81 7.62
N ASP A 21 24.20 0.68 8.55
CA ASP A 21 24.48 -0.56 9.28
C ASP A 21 23.32 -1.05 10.16
N GLN A 22 22.23 -0.28 10.29
CA GLN A 22 21.03 -0.63 11.07
C GLN A 22 19.87 -1.12 10.17
N LYS A 23 20.17 -1.56 8.95
CA LYS A 23 19.19 -1.99 7.94
C LYS A 23 18.16 -2.97 8.52
N ASP A 24 18.61 -4.00 9.22
CA ASP A 24 17.73 -5.07 9.75
C ASP A 24 16.71 -4.55 10.75
N PHE A 25 17.08 -3.58 11.59
CA PHE A 25 16.15 -2.94 12.52
C PHE A 25 15.03 -2.18 11.78
N PHE A 26 15.39 -1.43 10.73
CA PHE A 26 14.41 -0.67 9.96
C PHE A 26 13.49 -1.59 9.14
N LEU A 27 14.03 -2.66 8.56
CA LEU A 27 13.24 -3.64 7.81
C LEU A 27 12.23 -4.37 8.70
N SER A 28 12.68 -4.87 9.84
CA SER A 28 11.80 -5.56 10.81
C SER A 28 10.75 -4.62 11.44
N SER A 29 10.95 -3.31 11.36
CA SER A 29 9.98 -2.30 11.83
C SER A 29 8.87 -2.00 10.80
N SER A 30 9.05 -2.39 9.53
CA SER A 30 8.12 -2.05 8.43
C SER A 30 6.66 -2.45 8.71
N PRO A 31 6.34 -3.67 9.18
CA PRO A 31 4.95 -4.06 9.45
C PRO A 31 4.31 -3.21 10.55
N TYR A 32 5.08 -2.80 11.55
CA TYR A 32 4.59 -1.95 12.64
C TYR A 32 4.32 -0.53 12.17
N VAL A 33 5.22 0.05 11.37
CA VAL A 33 5.05 1.40 10.80
C VAL A 33 3.84 1.45 9.88
N LEU A 34 3.66 0.44 9.04
CA LEU A 34 2.52 0.30 8.13
C LEU A 34 1.19 0.21 8.90
N THR A 35 1.13 -0.67 9.90
CA THR A 35 -0.05 -0.88 10.75
C THR A 35 -0.38 0.38 11.56
N LEU A 36 0.62 1.03 12.16
CA LEU A 36 0.45 2.26 12.92
C LEU A 36 -0.04 3.40 12.02
N THR A 37 0.52 3.53 10.81
CA THR A 37 0.09 4.54 9.84
C THR A 37 -1.37 4.37 9.46
N LEU A 38 -1.80 3.13 9.16
CA LEU A 38 -3.19 2.82 8.89
C LEU A 38 -4.09 3.14 10.09
N PHE A 39 -3.70 2.73 11.30
CA PHE A 39 -4.45 3.01 12.52
C PHE A 39 -4.65 4.53 12.71
N LEU A 40 -3.59 5.31 12.59
CA LEU A 40 -3.65 6.77 12.70
C LEU A 40 -4.54 7.41 11.64
N LEU A 41 -4.54 6.88 10.41
CA LEU A 41 -5.45 7.32 9.36
C LEU A 41 -6.91 7.01 9.69
N VAL A 42 -7.20 5.82 10.19
CA VAL A 42 -8.56 5.39 10.51
C VAL A 42 -9.15 6.21 11.66
N ILE A 43 -8.39 6.45 12.73
CA ILE A 43 -8.89 7.22 13.89
C ILE A 43 -9.07 8.71 13.59
N ASN A 44 -8.36 9.25 12.59
CA ASN A 44 -8.53 10.64 12.14
C ASN A 44 -9.70 10.81 11.16
N ASN A 45 -10.32 9.72 10.70
CA ASN A 45 -11.55 9.80 9.91
C ASN A 45 -12.77 9.66 10.81
N SER A 46 -13.92 10.20 10.38
CA SER A 46 -15.18 9.93 11.06
C SER A 46 -15.49 8.43 10.97
N ILE A 47 -15.54 7.78 12.15
CA ILE A 47 -15.73 6.32 12.25
C ILE A 47 -17.22 5.99 12.04
N GLU A 48 -17.62 5.91 10.78
CA GLU A 48 -18.94 5.40 10.41
C GLU A 48 -18.89 3.89 10.19
N LYS A 49 -19.97 3.20 10.58
CA LYS A 49 -20.08 1.74 10.41
C LYS A 49 -19.83 1.30 8.96
N ARG A 50 -20.36 2.04 7.98
CA ARG A 50 -20.16 1.72 6.55
C ARG A 50 -18.69 1.83 6.14
N PHE A 51 -17.99 2.85 6.62
CA PHE A 51 -16.57 3.03 6.38
C PHE A 51 -15.77 1.85 6.92
N LEU A 52 -15.98 1.45 8.18
CA LEU A 52 -15.29 0.30 8.79
C LEU A 52 -15.58 -1.01 8.06
N ILE A 53 -16.83 -1.24 7.65
CA ILE A 53 -17.19 -2.42 6.85
C ILE A 53 -16.42 -2.42 5.52
N SER A 54 -16.33 -1.28 4.83
CA SER A 54 -15.56 -1.18 3.57
C SER A 54 -14.08 -1.51 3.79
N LEU A 55 -13.46 -0.99 4.84
CA LEU A 55 -12.06 -1.28 5.15
C LEU A 55 -11.84 -2.75 5.47
N PHE A 56 -12.74 -3.35 6.26
CA PHE A 56 -12.69 -4.76 6.59
C PHE A 56 -12.85 -5.65 5.34
N LEU A 57 -13.77 -5.31 4.44
CA LEU A 57 -13.95 -6.04 3.18
C LEU A 57 -12.69 -5.93 2.29
N ILE A 58 -12.10 -4.75 2.17
CA ILE A 58 -10.87 -4.55 1.40
C ILE A 58 -9.72 -5.35 2.01
N PHE A 59 -9.56 -5.33 3.33
CA PHE A 59 -8.57 -6.13 4.04
C PHE A 59 -8.73 -7.62 3.75
N LEU A 60 -9.94 -8.14 3.93
CA LEU A 60 -10.22 -9.55 3.75
C LEU A 60 -10.04 -10.00 2.29
N LEU A 61 -10.61 -9.27 1.34
CA LEU A 61 -10.48 -9.57 -0.07
C LEU A 61 -9.03 -9.42 -0.55
N GLY A 62 -8.31 -8.39 -0.07
CA GLY A 62 -6.89 -8.22 -0.34
C GLY A 62 -6.06 -9.42 0.12
N LEU A 63 -6.27 -9.91 1.35
CA LEU A 63 -5.61 -11.14 1.81
C LEU A 63 -6.00 -12.37 0.99
N ILE A 64 -7.28 -12.53 0.64
CA ILE A 64 -7.73 -13.69 -0.15
C ILE A 64 -7.05 -13.71 -1.52
N VAL A 65 -6.99 -12.58 -2.24
CA VAL A 65 -6.38 -12.56 -3.58
C VAL A 65 -4.87 -12.83 -3.51
N GLU A 66 -4.19 -12.36 -2.46
CA GLU A 66 -2.78 -12.63 -2.23
C GLU A 66 -2.52 -14.11 -1.87
N ILE A 67 -3.35 -14.70 -1.01
CA ILE A 67 -3.28 -16.13 -0.68
C ILE A 67 -3.47 -16.99 -1.94
N LEU A 68 -4.42 -16.63 -2.78
CA LEU A 68 -4.64 -17.32 -4.06
C LEU A 68 -3.47 -17.10 -5.03
N GLY A 69 -2.89 -15.90 -5.03
CA GLY A 69 -1.70 -15.57 -5.81
C GLY A 69 -0.50 -16.44 -5.42
N VAL A 70 -0.12 -16.42 -4.15
CA VAL A 70 1.07 -17.14 -3.64
C VAL A 70 0.91 -18.64 -3.75
N ASN A 71 -0.22 -19.19 -3.29
CA ASN A 71 -0.36 -20.66 -3.17
C ASN A 71 -0.74 -21.35 -4.48
N TYR A 72 -1.35 -20.65 -5.43
CA TYR A 72 -1.84 -21.24 -6.68
C TYR A 72 -1.32 -20.54 -7.93
N SER A 73 -0.41 -19.56 -7.78
CA SER A 73 0.14 -18.73 -8.87
C SER A 73 -0.98 -18.07 -9.72
N LEU A 74 -2.14 -17.79 -9.08
CA LEU A 74 -3.24 -17.12 -9.75
C LEU A 74 -2.99 -15.61 -9.78
N PHE A 75 -3.44 -14.94 -10.82
CA PHE A 75 -3.45 -13.49 -10.97
C PHE A 75 -2.07 -12.88 -11.22
N PHE A 76 -1.19 -12.84 -10.19
CA PHE A 76 0.03 -12.01 -10.20
C PHE A 76 1.23 -12.68 -10.87
N GLY A 77 1.22 -14.01 -11.03
CA GLY A 77 2.35 -14.82 -11.43
C GLY A 77 2.94 -15.56 -10.22
N GLU A 78 4.13 -16.12 -10.37
CA GLU A 78 4.78 -16.91 -9.32
C GLU A 78 5.74 -16.02 -8.52
N TYR A 79 5.45 -15.84 -7.23
CA TYR A 79 6.22 -15.03 -6.29
C TYR A 79 6.09 -15.56 -4.87
N GLN A 80 6.99 -15.13 -4.00
CA GLN A 80 7.00 -15.48 -2.58
C GLN A 80 7.28 -14.26 -1.72
N TYR A 81 6.74 -14.26 -0.50
CA TYR A 81 7.01 -13.23 0.51
C TYR A 81 8.22 -13.59 1.36
N GLY A 82 9.12 -12.63 1.58
CA GLY A 82 10.19 -12.67 2.54
C GLY A 82 9.70 -12.56 4.00
N ASP A 83 10.62 -12.53 4.96
CA ASP A 83 10.28 -12.59 6.39
C ASP A 83 10.15 -11.21 7.04
N ASN A 84 10.61 -10.14 6.41
CA ASN A 84 10.59 -8.79 6.97
C ASN A 84 9.19 -8.16 7.09
N LEU A 85 8.16 -8.77 6.51
CA LEU A 85 6.77 -8.34 6.62
C LEU A 85 6.01 -9.00 7.78
N GLY A 86 6.67 -9.81 8.60
CA GLY A 86 6.15 -10.35 9.85
C GLY A 86 5.27 -11.59 9.67
N ILE A 87 4.25 -11.72 10.53
CA ILE A 87 3.44 -12.95 10.66
C ILE A 87 2.68 -13.26 9.37
N LYS A 88 2.82 -14.50 8.87
CA LYS A 88 2.17 -15.01 7.67
C LYS A 88 0.97 -15.91 7.99
N ILE A 89 -0.06 -15.83 7.14
CA ILE A 89 -1.19 -16.78 7.07
C ILE A 89 -1.20 -17.34 5.65
N PHE A 90 -1.11 -18.65 5.49
CA PHE A 90 -0.97 -19.30 4.18
C PHE A 90 0.12 -18.64 3.32
N ASP A 91 1.31 -18.47 3.91
CA ASP A 91 2.51 -17.86 3.30
C ASP A 91 2.39 -16.39 2.90
N VAL A 92 1.29 -15.71 3.23
CA VAL A 92 1.06 -14.29 3.01
C VAL A 92 1.13 -13.51 4.33
N PRO A 93 1.97 -12.47 4.45
CA PRO A 93 2.02 -11.63 5.63
C PRO A 93 0.69 -10.90 5.85
N ILE A 94 0.16 -10.93 7.09
CA ILE A 94 -1.11 -10.26 7.43
C ILE A 94 -1.06 -8.76 7.10
N VAL A 95 0.09 -8.14 7.25
CA VAL A 95 0.31 -6.72 6.96
C VAL A 95 -0.01 -6.34 5.52
N ILE A 96 0.03 -7.29 4.58
CA ILE A 96 -0.34 -7.05 3.18
C ILE A 96 -1.83 -6.71 3.05
N GLY A 97 -2.70 -7.35 3.83
CA GLY A 97 -4.11 -6.93 3.89
C GLY A 97 -4.27 -5.49 4.41
N PHE A 98 -3.48 -5.09 5.41
CA PHE A 98 -3.46 -3.69 5.87
C PHE A 98 -2.87 -2.74 4.82
N ASN A 99 -1.88 -3.19 4.06
CA ASN A 99 -1.30 -2.42 2.96
C ASN A 99 -2.34 -2.13 1.86
N TRP A 100 -3.14 -3.12 1.45
CA TRP A 100 -4.26 -2.91 0.52
C TRP A 100 -5.20 -1.81 1.02
N VAL A 101 -5.62 -1.88 2.29
CA VAL A 101 -6.48 -0.84 2.90
C VAL A 101 -5.81 0.52 2.90
N LEU A 102 -4.55 0.59 3.33
CA LEU A 102 -3.78 1.83 3.39
C LEU A 102 -3.70 2.49 2.01
N LEU A 103 -3.26 1.75 0.99
CA LEU A 103 -3.09 2.29 -0.36
C LEU A 103 -4.43 2.76 -0.96
N ILE A 104 -5.52 2.02 -0.75
CA ILE A 104 -6.86 2.42 -1.20
C ILE A 104 -7.32 3.72 -0.52
N ILE A 105 -7.07 3.90 0.78
CA ILE A 105 -7.38 5.17 1.47
C ILE A 105 -6.56 6.31 0.87
N LEU A 106 -5.26 6.13 0.72
CA LEU A 106 -4.35 7.18 0.27
C LEU A 106 -4.69 7.64 -1.16
N THR A 107 -4.75 6.71 -2.09
CA THR A 107 -4.99 6.98 -3.51
C THR A 107 -6.44 7.37 -3.77
N GLY A 108 -7.39 6.75 -3.07
CA GLY A 108 -8.80 7.08 -3.15
C GLY A 108 -9.13 8.49 -2.65
N ASN A 109 -8.51 8.94 -1.56
CA ASN A 109 -8.66 10.31 -1.04
C ASN A 109 -8.04 11.33 -1.99
N PHE A 110 -6.86 11.04 -2.54
CA PHE A 110 -6.24 11.88 -3.56
C PHE A 110 -7.15 12.03 -4.80
N ALA A 111 -7.64 10.91 -5.34
CA ALA A 111 -8.52 10.90 -6.50
C ALA A 111 -9.84 11.64 -6.23
N HIS A 112 -10.40 11.52 -5.02
CA HIS A 112 -11.60 12.26 -4.62
C HIS A 112 -11.37 13.77 -4.55
N LYS A 113 -10.20 14.22 -4.12
CA LYS A 113 -9.87 15.65 -4.09
C LYS A 113 -9.85 16.24 -5.50
N ILE A 114 -9.38 15.49 -6.49
CA ILE A 114 -9.30 15.95 -7.88
C ILE A 114 -10.68 15.88 -8.56
N PHE A 115 -11.42 14.78 -8.36
CA PHE A 115 -12.70 14.52 -9.00
C PHE A 115 -13.83 14.29 -7.99
N PRO A 116 -14.26 15.31 -7.22
CA PRO A 116 -15.22 15.10 -6.12
C PRO A 116 -16.58 14.58 -6.56
N LYS A 117 -17.02 14.88 -7.79
CA LYS A 117 -18.38 14.59 -8.27
C LYS A 117 -18.50 13.31 -9.11
N SER A 118 -17.43 12.82 -9.72
CA SER A 118 -17.47 11.72 -10.68
C SER A 118 -16.80 10.46 -10.14
N ILE A 119 -17.52 9.34 -10.09
CA ILE A 119 -16.99 8.09 -9.54
C ILE A 119 -15.95 7.43 -10.47
N ILE A 120 -16.23 7.42 -11.76
CA ILE A 120 -15.37 6.74 -12.76
C ILE A 120 -13.93 7.30 -12.75
N PRO A 121 -13.70 8.62 -12.93
CA PRO A 121 -12.34 9.14 -12.90
C PRO A 121 -11.67 8.98 -11.52
N LYS A 122 -12.41 9.02 -10.41
CA LYS A 122 -11.84 8.72 -9.08
C LYS A 122 -11.26 7.32 -9.02
N VAL A 123 -12.05 6.34 -9.42
CA VAL A 123 -11.65 4.93 -9.39
C VAL A 123 -10.45 4.71 -10.32
N LEU A 124 -10.50 5.21 -11.54
CA LEU A 124 -9.41 5.02 -12.51
C LEU A 124 -8.11 5.71 -12.08
N ILE A 125 -8.18 6.94 -11.59
CA ILE A 125 -6.98 7.67 -11.12
C ILE A 125 -6.41 7.02 -9.85
N GLY A 126 -7.28 6.66 -8.89
CA GLY A 126 -6.84 5.96 -7.69
C GLY A 126 -6.13 4.65 -8.03
N SER A 127 -6.71 3.85 -8.93
CA SER A 127 -6.11 2.59 -9.38
C SER A 127 -4.81 2.78 -10.15
N ALA A 128 -4.75 3.78 -11.04
CA ALA A 128 -3.51 4.09 -11.76
C ALA A 128 -2.38 4.51 -10.81
N MET A 129 -2.69 5.28 -9.76
CA MET A 129 -1.71 5.67 -8.76
C MET A 129 -1.20 4.48 -7.94
N MET A 130 -2.07 3.50 -7.63
CA MET A 130 -1.64 2.26 -6.98
C MET A 130 -0.63 1.51 -7.84
N ILE A 131 -0.90 1.33 -9.14
CA ILE A 131 0.03 0.66 -10.06
C ILE A 131 1.36 1.42 -10.15
N PHE A 132 1.30 2.75 -10.23
CA PHE A 132 2.52 3.55 -10.28
C PHE A 132 3.37 3.42 -9.00
N LEU A 133 2.73 3.33 -7.85
CA LEU A 133 3.43 3.09 -6.58
C LEU A 133 4.00 1.66 -6.52
N ASP A 134 3.22 0.67 -6.97
CA ASP A 134 3.66 -0.73 -7.05
C ASP A 134 4.91 -0.89 -7.91
N LEU A 135 4.95 -0.26 -9.08
CA LEU A 135 6.15 -0.21 -9.94
C LEU A 135 7.40 0.31 -9.22
N LEU A 136 7.26 1.29 -8.34
CA LEU A 136 8.38 1.82 -7.55
C LEU A 136 8.79 0.86 -6.42
N ILE A 137 7.81 0.23 -5.77
CA ILE A 137 8.07 -0.73 -4.69
C ILE A 137 8.73 -1.98 -5.25
N GLU A 138 8.30 -2.45 -6.40
CA GLU A 138 8.80 -3.67 -7.08
C GLU A 138 10.33 -3.64 -7.28
N ILE A 139 10.89 -2.47 -7.57
CA ILE A 139 12.33 -2.30 -7.78
C ILE A 139 13.11 -2.58 -6.48
N SER A 140 12.54 -2.25 -5.35
CA SER A 140 13.20 -2.36 -4.03
C SER A 140 12.75 -3.58 -3.22
N ALA A 141 11.58 -4.14 -3.50
CA ALA A 141 10.97 -5.22 -2.71
C ALA A 141 11.89 -6.43 -2.48
N PRO A 142 12.60 -6.99 -3.49
CA PRO A 142 13.51 -8.11 -3.27
C PRO A 142 14.68 -7.74 -2.36
N LYS A 143 15.22 -6.53 -2.48
CA LYS A 143 16.35 -6.05 -1.67
C LYS A 143 15.98 -5.74 -0.22
N LEU A 144 14.68 -5.55 0.03
CA LEU A 144 14.10 -5.33 1.35
C LEU A 144 13.56 -6.62 1.98
N ASP A 145 13.67 -7.75 1.28
CA ASP A 145 13.08 -9.03 1.69
C ASP A 145 11.56 -8.90 1.96
N TYR A 146 10.87 -8.18 1.07
CA TYR A 146 9.41 -8.05 1.12
C TYR A 146 8.74 -9.14 0.29
N TRP A 147 9.02 -9.18 -1.02
CA TRP A 147 8.61 -10.24 -1.94
C TRP A 147 9.56 -10.32 -3.12
N GLU A 148 9.59 -11.46 -3.76
CA GLU A 148 10.40 -11.71 -4.95
C GLU A 148 9.64 -12.59 -5.94
N PHE A 149 9.67 -12.22 -7.22
CA PHE A 149 9.14 -13.02 -8.32
C PHE A 149 10.16 -14.06 -8.78
N THR A 150 9.68 -15.26 -9.09
CA THR A 150 10.51 -16.34 -9.65
C THR A 150 11.00 -16.00 -11.06
N ILE A 151 10.23 -15.23 -11.82
CA ILE A 151 10.51 -14.84 -13.20
C ILE A 151 10.73 -13.35 -13.31
N HIS A 152 11.85 -12.95 -13.94
CA HIS A 152 12.17 -11.57 -14.26
C HIS A 152 12.19 -11.33 -15.77
N PRO A 153 11.70 -10.20 -16.31
CA PRO A 153 11.02 -9.12 -15.57
C PRO A 153 9.69 -9.58 -14.98
N VAL A 154 9.19 -8.84 -13.98
CA VAL A 154 7.89 -9.07 -13.34
C VAL A 154 6.80 -9.23 -14.42
N PRO A 155 5.95 -10.25 -14.33
CA PRO A 155 4.94 -10.52 -15.36
C PRO A 155 3.96 -9.36 -15.52
N PHE A 156 3.59 -9.04 -16.75
CA PHE A 156 2.56 -8.02 -17.02
C PHE A 156 1.22 -8.34 -16.34
N SER A 157 0.92 -9.64 -16.16
CA SER A 157 -0.28 -10.08 -15.42
C SER A 157 -0.33 -9.50 -13.99
N ASN A 158 0.81 -9.33 -13.31
CA ASN A 158 0.86 -8.70 -12.00
C ASN A 158 0.18 -7.31 -12.03
N TYR A 159 0.66 -6.42 -12.88
CA TYR A 159 0.14 -5.05 -12.98
C TYR A 159 -1.32 -5.00 -13.45
N LEU A 160 -1.72 -5.90 -14.35
CA LEU A 160 -3.10 -6.00 -14.82
C LEU A 160 -4.05 -6.39 -13.69
N TRP A 161 -3.72 -7.41 -12.89
CA TRP A 161 -4.55 -7.86 -11.80
C TRP A 161 -4.53 -6.89 -10.62
N TRP A 162 -3.41 -6.28 -10.33
CA TRP A 162 -3.34 -5.17 -9.37
C TRP A 162 -4.29 -4.04 -9.78
N PHE A 163 -4.34 -3.69 -11.06
CA PHE A 163 -5.29 -2.69 -11.55
C PHE A 163 -6.74 -3.14 -11.38
N ILE A 164 -7.08 -4.36 -11.77
CA ILE A 164 -8.45 -4.90 -11.68
C ILE A 164 -8.92 -4.91 -10.22
N PHE A 165 -8.13 -5.46 -9.30
CA PHE A 165 -8.48 -5.49 -7.87
C PHE A 165 -8.51 -4.09 -7.27
N SER A 166 -7.61 -3.22 -7.66
CA SER A 166 -7.62 -1.82 -7.25
C SER A 166 -8.90 -1.11 -7.68
N VAL A 167 -9.36 -1.31 -8.91
CA VAL A 167 -10.66 -0.78 -9.39
C VAL A 167 -11.79 -1.27 -8.50
N LEU A 168 -11.87 -2.58 -8.24
CA LEU A 168 -12.90 -3.17 -7.38
C LEU A 168 -12.87 -2.57 -5.98
N PHE A 169 -11.69 -2.48 -5.36
CA PHE A 169 -11.54 -1.96 -4.00
C PHE A 169 -11.82 -0.46 -3.92
N HIS A 170 -11.46 0.31 -4.94
CA HIS A 170 -11.84 1.72 -5.02
C HIS A 170 -13.36 1.89 -5.17
N LEU A 171 -14.07 1.04 -5.90
CA LEU A 171 -15.54 1.07 -5.95
C LEU A 171 -16.15 0.84 -4.57
N ILE A 172 -15.63 -0.13 -3.79
CA ILE A 172 -16.05 -0.36 -2.41
C ILE A 172 -15.77 0.87 -1.54
N TYR A 173 -14.57 1.45 -1.67
CA TYR A 173 -14.14 2.59 -0.85
C TYR A 173 -14.87 3.88 -1.20
N GLN A 174 -15.05 4.20 -2.50
CA GLN A 174 -15.66 5.45 -2.96
C GLN A 174 -17.16 5.58 -2.64
N SER A 175 -17.81 4.51 -2.18
CA SER A 175 -19.17 4.55 -1.66
C SER A 175 -19.30 5.32 -0.33
N ASN A 176 -18.18 5.61 0.34
CA ASN A 176 -18.15 6.34 1.61
C ASN A 176 -17.83 7.83 1.40
N THR A 177 -18.48 8.70 2.18
CA THR A 177 -18.44 10.15 1.96
C THR A 177 -17.47 10.91 2.88
N ASN A 178 -17.07 10.34 4.00
CA ASN A 178 -16.24 11.01 5.01
C ASN A 178 -14.76 10.74 4.78
N LYS A 179 -14.01 11.79 4.45
CA LYS A 179 -12.62 11.65 4.00
C LYS A 179 -11.74 12.78 4.52
N GLU A 180 -10.70 12.40 5.24
CA GLU A 180 -9.62 13.30 5.65
C GLU A 180 -8.53 13.34 4.56
N PHE A 181 -8.56 14.41 3.74
CA PHE A 181 -7.69 14.48 2.55
C PHE A 181 -6.26 14.86 2.86
N ILE A 182 -6.02 15.82 3.77
CA ILE A 182 -4.69 16.42 3.94
C ILE A 182 -3.68 15.41 4.45
N VAL A 183 -4.04 14.66 5.48
CA VAL A 183 -3.14 13.65 6.07
C VAL A 183 -2.85 12.54 5.06
N SER A 184 -3.89 12.02 4.41
CA SER A 184 -3.76 10.96 3.40
C SER A 184 -2.86 11.37 2.24
N ILE A 185 -3.02 12.59 1.72
CA ILE A 185 -2.20 13.09 0.60
C ILE A 185 -0.73 13.24 1.01
N ASN A 186 -0.48 13.75 2.22
CA ASN A 186 0.89 13.89 2.70
C ASN A 186 1.58 12.53 2.86
N ILE A 187 0.87 11.53 3.38
CA ILE A 187 1.39 10.17 3.51
C ILE A 187 1.62 9.56 2.13
N LEU A 188 0.72 9.77 1.17
CA LEU A 188 0.89 9.30 -0.20
C LEU A 188 2.15 9.90 -0.86
N VAL A 189 2.35 11.22 -0.73
CA VAL A 189 3.57 11.88 -1.23
C VAL A 189 4.82 11.30 -0.58
N VAL A 190 4.76 11.04 0.72
CA VAL A 190 5.84 10.40 1.47
C VAL A 190 6.14 9.00 0.92
N HIS A 191 5.12 8.18 0.62
CA HIS A 191 5.32 6.85 0.02
C HIS A 191 6.00 6.94 -1.36
N PHE A 192 5.55 7.85 -2.22
CA PHE A 192 6.19 8.05 -3.53
C PHE A 192 7.64 8.52 -3.41
N LEU A 193 7.93 9.44 -2.50
CA LEU A 193 9.30 9.91 -2.27
C LEU A 193 10.19 8.81 -1.68
N PHE A 194 9.66 8.05 -0.73
CA PHE A 194 10.38 6.97 -0.07
C PHE A 194 10.75 5.86 -1.07
N PHE A 195 9.76 5.28 -1.74
CA PHE A 195 10.01 4.19 -2.69
C PHE A 195 10.71 4.67 -3.96
N GLY A 196 10.42 5.91 -4.41
CA GLY A 196 11.17 6.52 -5.51
C GLY A 196 12.65 6.71 -5.18
N MET A 197 12.98 7.09 -3.95
CA MET A 197 14.36 7.20 -3.50
C MET A 197 15.00 5.80 -3.38
N LEU A 198 14.33 4.81 -2.81
CA LEU A 198 14.84 3.45 -2.74
C LEU A 198 15.08 2.85 -4.12
N ALA A 199 14.18 3.09 -5.09
CA ALA A 199 14.34 2.63 -6.46
C ALA A 199 15.58 3.21 -7.18
N VAL A 200 16.07 4.38 -6.74
CA VAL A 200 17.27 5.02 -7.32
C VAL A 200 18.54 4.58 -6.60
N PHE A 201 18.51 4.36 -5.29
CA PHE A 201 19.70 4.15 -4.47
C PHE A 201 19.93 2.68 -4.07
N LEU A 202 18.94 1.80 -4.19
CA LEU A 202 19.08 0.37 -4.04
C LEU A 202 19.21 -0.32 -5.40
#